data_1d0b88848b5129517d28f898d99bef43
#
_entry.id   1d0b88848b5129517d28f898d99bef43
#
_cell.length_a   1.000
_cell.length_b   1.000
_cell.length_c   1.000
_cell.angle_alpha   90.00
_cell.angle_beta   90.00
_cell.angle_gamma   90.00
#
_symmetry.space_group_name_H-M   'P 1'
#
loop_
_entity.id
_entity.type
_entity.pdbx_description
1 polymer ?
#
loop_
_entity_poly.entity_id
_entity_poly.type
_entity_poly.pdbx_seq_one_letter_code
_entity_poly.pdbx_strand_id
1 'polypeptide(L)'
;MSNGKMPDLNALMKQAQKLQGDVQRAQEELAKMTCDGAAGGGLVTATVNGQFEVVRVKIDKSVVDPNDIGMLEDLVTAAINAAATKVRETSKEKMAQVMGPMAGLPGLPGF
;
A
#
# COMPACT_ATOMS: atom_id res chain seq x y z
N MET A 1 36.71 26.02 -15.25
CA MET A 1 36.13 25.60 -15.54
C MET A 1 35.43 24.67 -15.07
N SER A 2 34.74 24.68 -14.67
CA SER A 2 33.96 23.81 -14.02
C SER A 2 32.98 23.20 -14.86
N ASN A 3 33.14 23.41 -16.10
CA ASN A 3 32.11 22.94 -16.88
C ASN A 3 31.87 21.50 -16.77
N GLY A 4 32.73 20.70 -16.56
CA GLY A 4 32.46 19.29 -16.39
C GLY A 4 31.87 18.92 -15.06
N LYS A 5 31.76 19.88 -14.16
CA LYS A 5 31.29 19.55 -12.84
C LYS A 5 29.82 19.80 -12.64
N MET A 6 29.23 20.63 -13.46
CA MET A 6 27.82 20.92 -13.30
C MET A 6 26.97 19.89 -14.01
N PRO A 7 25.98 19.34 -13.36
CA PRO A 7 25.08 18.43 -14.03
C PRO A 7 24.35 19.14 -15.15
N ASP A 8 24.01 18.38 -16.19
CA ASP A 8 23.22 18.90 -17.27
C ASP A 8 21.79 19.10 -16.74
N LEU A 9 21.34 20.35 -16.71
CA LEU A 9 20.01 20.67 -16.22
C LEU A 9 18.91 19.97 -17.01
N ASN A 10 19.09 19.85 -18.32
CA ASN A 10 18.11 19.16 -19.14
C ASN A 10 18.02 17.68 -18.77
N ALA A 11 19.15 17.05 -18.50
CA ALA A 11 19.15 15.64 -18.07
C ALA A 11 18.49 15.49 -16.71
N LEU A 12 18.77 16.41 -15.78
CA LEU A 12 18.15 16.38 -14.46
C LEU A 12 16.64 16.57 -14.55
N MET A 13 16.20 17.50 -15.38
CA MET A 13 14.79 17.74 -15.57
C MET A 13 14.09 16.53 -16.17
N LYS A 14 14.71 15.85 -17.11
CA LYS A 14 14.17 14.64 -17.70
C LYS A 14 14.07 13.52 -16.67
N GLN A 15 15.07 13.38 -15.82
CA GLN A 15 15.03 12.39 -14.75
C GLN A 15 13.93 12.70 -13.75
N ALA A 16 13.75 13.96 -13.39
CA ALA A 16 12.71 14.37 -12.48
C ALA A 16 11.32 14.09 -13.06
N GLN A 17 11.13 14.39 -14.34
CA GLN A 17 9.88 14.15 -15.02
C GLN A 17 9.59 12.64 -15.11
N LYS A 18 10.61 11.84 -15.39
CA LYS A 18 10.46 10.41 -15.46
C LYS A 18 10.08 9.84 -14.10
N LEU A 19 10.75 10.29 -13.03
CA LEU A 19 10.45 9.85 -11.70
C LEU A 19 9.02 10.23 -11.30
N GLN A 20 8.62 11.44 -11.61
CA GLN A 20 7.26 11.90 -11.33
C GLN A 20 6.23 11.02 -12.04
N GLY A 21 6.48 10.68 -13.31
CA GLY A 21 5.62 9.78 -14.05
C GLY A 21 5.59 8.38 -13.48
N ASP A 22 6.74 7.88 -13.03
CA ASP A 22 6.82 6.55 -12.42
C ASP A 22 6.07 6.50 -11.09
N VAL A 23 6.19 7.55 -10.27
CA VAL A 23 5.46 7.65 -9.01
C VAL A 23 3.96 7.71 -9.27
N GLN A 24 3.54 8.52 -10.24
CA GLN A 24 2.14 8.65 -10.58
C GLN A 24 1.55 7.33 -11.06
N ARG A 25 2.29 6.62 -11.91
CA ARG A 25 1.86 5.30 -12.40
C ARG A 25 1.78 4.30 -11.26
N ALA A 26 2.75 4.31 -10.35
CA ALA A 26 2.73 3.43 -9.19
C ALA A 26 1.52 3.71 -8.31
N GLN A 27 1.18 4.97 -8.10
CA GLN A 27 0.01 5.34 -7.32
C GLN A 27 -1.29 4.88 -7.99
N GLU A 28 -1.37 4.98 -9.31
CA GLU A 28 -2.53 4.48 -10.05
C GLU A 28 -2.67 2.97 -9.93
N GLU A 29 -1.55 2.25 -10.03
CA GLU A 29 -1.56 0.80 -9.86
C GLU A 29 -1.96 0.42 -8.44
N LEU A 30 -1.43 1.12 -7.44
CA LEU A 30 -1.77 0.86 -6.05
C LEU A 30 -3.25 1.11 -5.78
N ALA A 31 -3.82 2.15 -6.37
CA ALA A 31 -5.24 2.46 -6.17
C ALA A 31 -6.14 1.33 -6.66
N LYS A 32 -5.69 0.55 -7.65
CA LYS A 32 -6.46 -0.54 -8.21
C LYS A 32 -6.20 -1.87 -7.53
N MET A 33 -5.15 -1.97 -6.72
CA MET A 33 -4.84 -3.23 -6.07
C MET A 33 -5.79 -3.50 -4.93
N THR A 34 -5.95 -4.77 -4.60
CA THR A 34 -6.71 -5.20 -3.42
C THR A 34 -5.87 -6.20 -2.64
N CYS A 35 -6.03 -6.17 -1.32
CA CYS A 35 -5.40 -7.15 -0.44
C CYS A 35 -6.47 -7.74 0.46
N ASP A 36 -6.33 -9.04 0.72
CA ASP A 36 -7.24 -9.74 1.60
C ASP A 36 -6.59 -9.93 2.97
N GLY A 37 -7.39 -9.80 4.01
CA GLY A 37 -7.01 -10.16 5.36
C GLY A 37 -7.99 -11.16 5.91
N ALA A 38 -7.52 -12.04 6.78
CA ALA A 38 -8.33 -13.10 7.33
C ALA A 38 -8.24 -13.12 8.85
N ALA A 39 -9.31 -13.57 9.49
CA ALA A 39 -9.36 -13.78 10.93
C ALA A 39 -10.17 -15.05 11.21
N GLY A 40 -9.96 -15.62 12.39
CA GLY A 40 -10.67 -16.83 12.78
C GLY A 40 -10.39 -18.02 11.89
N GLY A 41 -9.15 -18.18 11.43
CA GLY A 41 -8.80 -19.29 10.56
C GLY A 41 -9.39 -19.18 9.16
N GLY A 42 -9.70 -17.97 8.71
CA GLY A 42 -10.27 -17.74 7.38
C GLY A 42 -11.80 -17.69 7.38
N LEU A 43 -12.42 -17.78 8.54
CA LEU A 43 -13.89 -17.72 8.62
C LEU A 43 -14.42 -16.30 8.35
N VAL A 44 -13.61 -15.29 8.59
CA VAL A 44 -13.92 -13.91 8.21
C VAL A 44 -12.77 -13.40 7.38
N THR A 45 -13.07 -12.89 6.19
CA THR A 45 -12.06 -12.26 5.33
C THR A 45 -12.55 -10.87 4.95
N ALA A 46 -11.60 -9.96 4.80
CA ALA A 46 -11.89 -8.61 4.35
C ALA A 46 -10.97 -8.29 3.17
N THR A 47 -11.48 -7.52 2.22
CA THR A 47 -10.73 -7.05 1.08
C THR A 47 -10.65 -5.53 1.15
N VAL A 48 -9.43 -4.99 1.10
CA VAL A 48 -9.19 -3.55 1.17
C VAL A 48 -8.38 -3.16 -0.06
N ASN A 49 -8.75 -2.05 -0.69
CA ASN A 49 -8.02 -1.57 -1.86
C ASN A 49 -6.87 -0.64 -1.47
N GLY A 50 -6.13 -0.20 -2.46
CA GLY A 50 -4.96 0.67 -2.25
C GLY A 50 -5.29 2.05 -1.71
N GLN A 51 -6.57 2.43 -1.71
CA GLN A 51 -7.02 3.67 -1.12
C GLN A 51 -7.55 3.48 0.30
N PHE A 52 -7.31 2.30 0.87
CA PHE A 52 -7.76 1.92 2.21
C PHE A 52 -9.28 1.90 2.34
N GLU A 53 -9.98 1.61 1.25
CA GLU A 53 -11.41 1.39 1.31
C GLU A 53 -11.67 -0.10 1.49
N VAL A 54 -12.62 -0.44 2.36
CA VAL A 54 -13.06 -1.83 2.52
C VAL A 54 -14.00 -2.15 1.37
N VAL A 55 -13.55 -3.02 0.48
CA VAL A 55 -14.32 -3.37 -0.71
C VAL A 55 -15.32 -4.48 -0.41
N ARG A 56 -14.96 -5.40 0.46
CA ARG A 56 -15.81 -6.53 0.78
C ARG A 56 -15.44 -7.10 2.14
N VAL A 57 -16.44 -7.60 2.85
CA VAL A 57 -16.25 -8.44 4.03
C VAL A 57 -17.04 -9.72 3.80
N LYS A 58 -16.38 -10.86 3.93
CA LYS A 58 -17.01 -12.15 3.76
C LYS A 58 -17.01 -12.86 5.11
N ILE A 59 -18.17 -13.30 5.54
CA ILE A 59 -18.36 -13.91 6.86
C ILE A 59 -18.96 -15.29 6.68
N ASP A 60 -18.30 -16.29 7.26
CA ASP A 60 -18.84 -17.65 7.28
C ASP A 60 -19.98 -17.72 8.29
N LYS A 61 -21.03 -18.44 7.94
CA LYS A 61 -22.21 -18.55 8.81
C LYS A 61 -21.89 -19.12 10.17
N SER A 62 -20.87 -19.97 10.26
CA SER A 62 -20.52 -20.64 11.51
C SER A 62 -20.10 -19.69 12.62
N VAL A 63 -19.66 -18.47 12.27
CA VAL A 63 -19.25 -17.50 13.29
C VAL A 63 -20.35 -16.50 13.60
N VAL A 64 -21.51 -16.63 13.00
CA VAL A 64 -22.63 -15.74 13.28
C VAL A 64 -23.45 -16.34 14.40
N ASP A 65 -23.23 -15.85 15.62
CA ASP A 65 -23.91 -16.33 16.82
C ASP A 65 -24.59 -15.12 17.46
N PRO A 66 -25.93 -15.08 17.47
CA PRO A 66 -26.65 -13.96 18.07
C PRO A 66 -26.35 -13.76 19.55
N ASN A 67 -25.84 -14.80 20.22
CA ASN A 67 -25.49 -14.72 21.62
C ASN A 67 -24.06 -14.26 21.85
N ASP A 68 -23.27 -14.09 20.79
CA ASP A 68 -21.89 -13.64 20.89
C ASP A 68 -21.53 -12.73 19.72
N ILE A 69 -22.17 -11.62 19.65
CA ILE A 69 -21.93 -10.64 18.58
C ILE A 69 -20.54 -10.03 18.74
N GLY A 70 -20.04 -9.89 19.97
CA GLY A 70 -18.71 -9.35 20.21
C GLY A 70 -17.62 -10.13 19.53
N MET A 71 -17.74 -11.46 19.47
CA MET A 71 -16.77 -12.28 18.73
C MET A 71 -16.76 -11.92 17.25
N LEU A 72 -17.92 -11.77 16.66
CA LEU A 72 -18.02 -11.40 15.24
C LEU A 72 -17.43 -10.02 14.99
N GLU A 73 -17.72 -9.06 15.84
CA GLU A 73 -17.17 -7.73 15.74
C GLU A 73 -15.64 -7.76 15.78
N ASP A 74 -15.06 -8.54 16.68
CA ASP A 74 -13.62 -8.68 16.80
C ASP A 74 -13.00 -9.33 15.57
N LEU A 75 -13.65 -10.37 15.04
CA LEU A 75 -13.15 -11.05 13.85
C LEU A 75 -13.18 -10.14 12.62
N VAL A 76 -14.23 -9.36 12.45
CA VAL A 76 -14.34 -8.41 11.35
C VAL A 76 -13.25 -7.34 11.47
N THR A 77 -13.06 -6.82 12.67
CA THR A 77 -12.03 -5.81 12.93
C THR A 77 -10.65 -6.36 12.61
N ALA A 78 -10.37 -7.58 13.07
CA ALA A 78 -9.07 -8.22 12.85
C ALA A 78 -8.82 -8.46 11.36
N ALA A 79 -9.84 -8.91 10.63
CA ALA A 79 -9.70 -9.19 9.19
C ALA A 79 -9.44 -7.88 8.42
N ILE A 80 -10.15 -6.82 8.74
CA ILE A 80 -9.96 -5.52 8.08
C ILE A 80 -8.56 -4.99 8.38
N ASN A 81 -8.12 -5.06 9.63
CA ASN A 81 -6.79 -4.58 10.00
C ASN A 81 -5.69 -5.39 9.33
N ALA A 82 -5.88 -6.71 9.20
CA ALA A 82 -4.92 -7.54 8.49
C ALA A 82 -4.81 -7.16 7.01
N ALA A 83 -5.94 -6.90 6.36
CA ALA A 83 -5.97 -6.47 4.97
C ALA A 83 -5.30 -5.08 4.82
N ALA A 84 -5.63 -4.15 5.71
CA ALA A 84 -5.07 -2.80 5.68
C ALA A 84 -3.54 -2.82 5.88
N THR A 85 -3.05 -3.71 6.75
CA THR A 85 -1.62 -3.88 6.95
C THR A 85 -0.94 -4.33 5.66
N LYS A 86 -1.53 -5.29 4.95
CA LYS A 86 -0.98 -5.75 3.67
C LYS A 86 -0.97 -4.64 2.63
N VAL A 87 -2.01 -3.83 2.57
CA VAL A 87 -2.05 -2.67 1.67
C VAL A 87 -0.91 -1.72 2.00
N ARG A 88 -0.71 -1.44 3.28
CA ARG A 88 0.33 -0.52 3.72
C ARG A 88 1.71 -1.05 3.37
N GLU A 89 1.96 -2.33 3.62
CA GLU A 89 3.24 -2.96 3.30
C GLU A 89 3.50 -2.99 1.80
N THR A 90 2.50 -3.36 1.02
CA THR A 90 2.63 -3.42 -0.44
C THR A 90 2.85 -2.04 -1.03
N SER A 91 2.15 -1.03 -0.52
CA SER A 91 2.35 0.35 -0.95
C SER A 91 3.77 0.82 -0.67
N LYS A 92 4.26 0.50 0.52
CA LYS A 92 5.61 0.88 0.93
C LYS A 92 6.67 0.22 0.03
N GLU A 93 6.51 -1.07 -0.25
CA GLU A 93 7.41 -1.79 -1.12
C GLU A 93 7.39 -1.24 -2.54
N LYS A 94 6.20 -0.96 -3.06
CA LYS A 94 6.06 -0.43 -4.42
C LYS A 94 6.73 0.93 -4.55
N MET A 95 6.51 1.80 -3.58
CA MET A 95 7.13 3.12 -3.61
C MET A 95 8.63 3.03 -3.41
N ALA A 96 9.11 2.11 -2.58
CA ALA A 96 10.54 1.88 -2.42
C ALA A 96 11.19 1.43 -3.72
N GLN A 97 10.52 0.60 -4.50
CA GLN A 97 11.04 0.18 -5.81
C GLN A 97 11.13 1.34 -6.78
N VAL A 98 10.10 2.19 -6.81
CA VAL A 98 10.07 3.35 -7.70
C VAL A 98 11.16 4.35 -7.32
N MET A 99 11.35 4.56 -6.02
CA MET A 99 12.30 5.53 -5.49
C MET A 99 13.65 4.90 -5.16
N GLY A 100 13.87 3.66 -5.56
CA GLY A 100 15.02 2.85 -5.15
C GLY A 100 16.36 3.56 -5.21
N PRO A 101 16.73 4.17 -6.34
CA PRO A 101 18.04 4.83 -6.45
C PRO A 101 18.15 6.05 -5.54
N MET A 102 17.03 6.60 -5.08
CA MET A 102 17.01 7.80 -4.25
C MET A 102 16.69 7.52 -2.80
N ALA A 103 16.33 6.31 -2.48
CA ALA A 103 15.85 5.98 -1.13
C ALA A 103 16.91 6.17 -0.05
N GLY A 104 18.17 6.07 -0.41
CA GLY A 104 19.26 6.25 0.55
C GLY A 104 19.80 7.65 0.64
N LEU A 105 19.23 8.63 -0.08
CA LEU A 105 19.76 9.98 -0.06
C LEU A 105 19.37 10.69 1.23
N PRO A 106 20.32 11.44 1.82
CA PRO A 106 20.02 12.21 3.03
C PRO A 106 18.96 13.27 2.76
N GLY A 107 18.10 13.49 3.72
CA GLY A 107 17.09 14.53 3.61
C GLY A 107 15.80 14.13 2.95
N LEU A 108 15.70 12.92 2.45
CA LEU A 108 14.44 12.44 1.92
C LEU A 108 13.52 12.02 3.07
N PRO A 109 12.20 12.22 2.91
CA PRO A 109 11.26 11.72 3.91
C PRO A 109 11.44 10.21 4.07
N GLY A 110 11.19 9.72 5.24
CA GLY A 110 11.37 8.31 5.52
C GLY A 110 10.51 7.43 4.64
N PHE A 111 11.14 6.54 3.95
CA PHE A 111 10.46 5.57 3.11
C PHE A 111 10.59 4.18 3.70
#